data_8dfab614519942cda70eaa8b9805ca18
#
_entry.id   8dfab614519942cda70eaa8b9805ca18
#
_cell.length_a   1.000
_cell.length_b   1.000
_cell.length_c   1.000
_cell.angle_alpha   90.00
_cell.angle_beta   90.00
_cell.angle_gamma   90.00
#
_symmetry.space_group_name_H-M   'P 1'
#
loop_
_entity.id
_entity.type
_entity.pdbx_description
1 polymer ?
#
loop_
_entity_poly.entity_id
_entity_poly.type
_entity_poly.pdbx_seq_one_letter_code
_entity_poly.pdbx_strand_id
1 'polypeptide(L)'
;MNRILIKTALFAFAAALPFTAQAQAALEGQWRNAKDSVTVKVVPCGKAWCANVVDATEKAKAGARRGGTPNLIGTRILTGLRPAGDGTYRGQAFDPKRNIRVPATVRVLGPNAITVRGCAIAGMLLCKEQRWIRVS
;
A
#
# COMPACT_ATOMS: atom_id res chain seq x y z
N MET A 1 55.04 38.56 -21.44
CA MET A 1 53.83 37.93 -22.03
C MET A 1 53.40 36.83 -21.08
N ASN A 2 52.42 37.09 -20.23
CA ASN A 2 51.87 36.12 -19.27
C ASN A 2 50.67 35.44 -19.88
N ARG A 3 50.79 34.15 -20.17
CA ARG A 3 49.63 33.33 -20.53
C ARG A 3 48.95 32.85 -19.27
N ILE A 4 47.82 33.43 -18.96
CA ILE A 4 46.94 32.95 -17.88
C ILE A 4 46.13 31.75 -18.41
N LEU A 5 46.45 30.59 -17.91
CA LEU A 5 45.67 29.35 -18.13
C LEU A 5 44.47 29.36 -17.17
N ILE A 6 43.30 29.65 -17.70
CA ILE A 6 42.04 29.52 -16.97
C ILE A 6 41.68 28.03 -17.00
N LYS A 7 41.88 27.35 -15.88
CA LYS A 7 41.35 25.99 -15.68
C LYS A 7 39.86 26.09 -15.33
N THR A 8 39.01 25.87 -16.30
CA THR A 8 37.57 25.66 -16.07
C THR A 8 37.38 24.32 -15.37
N ALA A 9 37.05 24.37 -14.08
CA ALA A 9 36.57 23.19 -13.33
C ALA A 9 35.12 22.93 -13.69
N LEU A 10 34.87 21.86 -14.44
CA LEU A 10 33.52 21.33 -14.62
C LEU A 10 33.06 20.69 -13.30
N PHE A 11 32.19 21.36 -12.58
CA PHE A 11 31.43 20.74 -11.48
C PHE A 11 30.32 19.90 -12.11
N ALA A 12 30.50 18.59 -12.12
CA ALA A 12 29.42 17.66 -12.40
C ALA A 12 28.47 17.63 -11.19
N PHE A 13 27.33 18.29 -11.32
CA PHE A 13 26.23 18.12 -10.36
C PHE A 13 25.62 16.73 -10.58
N ALA A 14 25.98 15.78 -9.76
CA ALA A 14 25.26 14.52 -9.64
C ALA A 14 23.93 14.80 -8.96
N ALA A 15 22.84 14.86 -9.76
CA ALA A 15 21.49 14.94 -9.22
C ALA A 15 21.18 13.59 -8.51
N ALA A 16 21.28 13.57 -7.18
CA ALA A 16 20.79 12.47 -6.38
C ALA A 16 19.26 12.48 -6.43
N LEU A 17 18.68 11.54 -7.18
CA LEU A 17 17.22 11.33 -7.18
C LEU A 17 16.79 10.88 -5.77
N PRO A 18 15.76 11.49 -5.16
CA PRO A 18 15.34 11.09 -3.83
C PRO A 18 14.78 9.67 -3.87
N PHE A 19 15.39 8.77 -3.11
CA PHE A 19 15.01 7.35 -2.96
C PHE A 19 13.54 7.16 -2.55
N THR A 20 12.94 8.18 -1.93
CA THR A 20 11.56 8.17 -1.43
C THR A 20 10.49 8.19 -2.51
N ALA A 21 10.73 8.79 -3.68
CA ALA A 21 9.74 8.87 -4.76
C ALA A 21 9.46 7.52 -5.44
N GLN A 22 10.47 6.65 -5.55
CA GLN A 22 10.33 5.32 -6.16
C GLN A 22 9.59 4.34 -5.26
N ALA A 23 9.80 4.39 -3.93
CA ALA A 23 9.10 3.55 -2.96
C ALA A 23 7.61 3.93 -2.87
N GLN A 24 7.26 5.21 -3.02
CA GLN A 24 5.87 5.69 -3.02
C GLN A 24 5.13 5.26 -4.29
N ALA A 25 5.76 5.32 -5.47
CA ALA A 25 5.17 4.89 -6.73
C ALA A 25 4.92 3.36 -6.77
N ALA A 26 5.68 2.56 -6.01
CA ALA A 26 5.54 1.10 -6.01
C ALA A 26 4.22 0.61 -5.39
N LEU A 27 3.64 1.37 -4.44
CA LEU A 27 2.40 0.99 -3.76
C LEU A 27 1.15 1.57 -4.43
N GLU A 28 1.28 2.70 -5.10
CA GLU A 28 0.18 3.39 -5.77
C GLU A 28 -0.42 2.53 -6.89
N GLY A 29 -1.73 2.58 -7.06
CA GLY A 29 -2.43 1.87 -8.14
C GLY A 29 -3.57 1.00 -7.64
N GLN A 30 -4.04 0.11 -8.50
CA GLN A 30 -5.13 -0.81 -8.19
C GLN A 30 -4.61 -2.22 -7.97
N TRP A 31 -5.12 -2.86 -6.95
CA TRP A 31 -4.72 -4.19 -6.51
C TRP A 31 -5.93 -5.06 -6.27
N ARG A 32 -5.83 -6.32 -6.68
CA ARG A 32 -6.87 -7.33 -6.48
C ARG A 32 -6.40 -8.37 -5.48
N ASN A 33 -7.30 -8.73 -4.56
CA ASN A 33 -7.00 -9.74 -3.54
C ASN A 33 -6.87 -11.16 -4.15
N ALA A 34 -6.30 -12.08 -3.35
CA ALA A 34 -6.04 -13.45 -3.79
C ALA A 34 -7.29 -14.24 -4.20
N LYS A 35 -8.46 -13.85 -3.70
CA LYS A 35 -9.74 -14.51 -4.01
C LYS A 35 -10.45 -13.91 -5.22
N ASP A 36 -9.85 -12.96 -5.92
CA ASP A 36 -10.47 -12.21 -7.02
C ASP A 36 -11.82 -11.57 -6.66
N SER A 37 -12.04 -11.29 -5.39
CA SER A 37 -13.34 -10.84 -4.88
C SER A 37 -13.41 -9.34 -4.62
N VAL A 38 -12.26 -8.68 -4.42
CA VAL A 38 -12.17 -7.26 -4.08
C VAL A 38 -10.99 -6.63 -4.81
N THR A 39 -11.24 -5.49 -5.44
CA THR A 39 -10.21 -4.62 -6.00
C THR A 39 -10.16 -3.33 -5.19
N VAL A 40 -8.97 -2.90 -4.86
CA VAL A 40 -8.73 -1.67 -4.12
C VAL A 40 -7.88 -0.71 -4.91
N LYS A 41 -8.04 0.58 -4.64
CA LYS A 41 -7.15 1.62 -5.13
C LYS A 41 -6.34 2.18 -3.97
N VAL A 42 -5.02 2.10 -4.10
CA VAL A 42 -4.09 2.72 -3.15
C VAL A 42 -3.85 4.16 -3.56
N VAL A 43 -4.08 5.07 -2.62
CA VAL A 43 -3.98 6.52 -2.83
C VAL A 43 -3.26 7.17 -1.64
N PRO A 44 -2.63 8.33 -1.85
CA PRO A 44 -2.13 9.12 -0.73
C PRO A 44 -3.28 9.56 0.19
N CYS A 45 -3.05 9.50 1.50
CA CYS A 45 -3.94 10.04 2.52
C CYS A 45 -3.11 10.76 3.59
N GLY A 46 -2.89 12.07 3.38
CA GLY A 46 -1.92 12.84 4.15
C GLY A 46 -0.50 12.36 3.85
N LYS A 47 0.29 12.11 4.90
CA LYS A 47 1.68 11.61 4.79
C LYS A 47 1.76 10.08 4.72
N ALA A 48 0.63 9.41 4.58
CA ALA A 48 0.51 7.96 4.56
C ALA A 48 -0.19 7.49 3.29
N TRP A 49 -0.34 6.17 3.13
CA TRP A 49 -1.11 5.55 2.07
C TRP A 49 -2.36 4.90 2.63
N CYS A 50 -3.44 4.95 1.87
CA CYS A 50 -4.69 4.29 2.17
C CYS A 50 -5.15 3.46 0.97
N ALA A 51 -5.99 2.47 1.22
CA ALA A 51 -6.61 1.67 0.16
C ALA A 51 -8.13 1.67 0.31
N ASN A 52 -8.81 2.08 -0.74
CA ASN A 52 -10.27 2.12 -0.81
C ASN A 52 -10.77 1.06 -1.78
N VAL A 53 -11.86 0.39 -1.43
CA VAL A 53 -12.50 -0.58 -2.33
C VAL A 53 -13.12 0.16 -3.50
N VAL A 54 -12.76 -0.24 -4.72
CA VAL A 54 -13.29 0.33 -5.97
C VAL A 54 -14.15 -0.66 -6.74
N ASP A 55 -13.97 -1.96 -6.51
CA ASP A 55 -14.79 -3.01 -7.11
C ASP A 55 -14.86 -4.23 -6.19
N ALA A 56 -15.96 -4.95 -6.22
CA ALA A 56 -16.16 -6.17 -5.44
C ALA A 56 -17.24 -7.06 -6.05
N THR A 57 -17.10 -8.37 -5.86
CA THR A 57 -18.13 -9.33 -6.26
C THR A 57 -19.40 -9.17 -5.40
N GLU A 58 -20.54 -9.61 -5.91
CA GLU A 58 -21.78 -9.61 -5.15
C GLU A 58 -21.69 -10.45 -3.87
N LYS A 59 -20.96 -11.56 -3.91
CA LYS A 59 -20.69 -12.39 -2.74
C LYS A 59 -19.88 -11.64 -1.66
N ALA A 60 -18.87 -10.89 -2.07
CA ALA A 60 -18.06 -10.08 -1.14
C ALA A 60 -18.90 -8.95 -0.51
N LYS A 61 -19.71 -8.27 -1.32
CA LYS A 61 -20.66 -7.24 -0.84
C LYS A 61 -21.65 -7.80 0.17
N ALA A 62 -22.24 -8.97 -0.14
CA ALA A 62 -23.18 -9.64 0.76
C ALA A 62 -22.52 -10.05 2.08
N GLY A 63 -21.31 -10.60 2.04
CA GLY A 63 -20.54 -10.93 3.24
C GLY A 63 -20.22 -9.71 4.10
N ALA A 64 -19.87 -8.60 3.48
CA ALA A 64 -19.64 -7.34 4.18
C ALA A 64 -20.90 -6.80 4.85
N ARG A 65 -22.04 -6.84 4.17
CA ARG A 65 -23.34 -6.43 4.75
C ARG A 65 -23.70 -7.26 5.99
N ARG A 66 -23.55 -8.58 5.91
CA ARG A 66 -23.80 -9.47 7.06
C ARG A 66 -22.87 -9.17 8.23
N GLY A 67 -21.66 -8.73 7.95
CA GLY A 67 -20.66 -8.37 8.96
C GLY A 67 -20.76 -6.96 9.52
N GLY A 68 -21.72 -6.16 9.06
CA GLY A 68 -21.94 -4.78 9.55
C GLY A 68 -21.36 -3.69 8.66
N THR A 69 -20.93 -4.01 7.43
CA THR A 69 -20.44 -3.05 6.44
C THR A 69 -21.42 -2.99 5.27
N PRO A 70 -22.42 -2.06 5.29
CA PRO A 70 -23.50 -2.03 4.28
C PRO A 70 -23.01 -1.62 2.89
N ASN A 71 -21.98 -0.76 2.79
CA ASN A 71 -21.45 -0.24 1.54
C ASN A 71 -19.96 -0.61 1.42
N LEU A 72 -19.66 -1.78 0.86
CA LEU A 72 -18.28 -2.23 0.69
C LEU A 72 -17.52 -1.35 -0.31
N ILE A 73 -18.13 -0.99 -1.44
CA ILE A 73 -17.52 -0.05 -2.40
C ILE A 73 -17.34 1.31 -1.73
N GLY A 74 -16.13 1.86 -1.83
CA GLY A 74 -15.73 3.10 -1.18
C GLY A 74 -15.22 2.93 0.26
N THR A 75 -15.35 1.75 0.84
CA THR A 75 -14.82 1.47 2.18
C THR A 75 -13.30 1.50 2.18
N ARG A 76 -12.72 2.20 3.15
CA ARG A 76 -11.27 2.25 3.35
C ARG A 76 -10.83 1.03 4.15
N ILE A 77 -10.13 0.10 3.48
CA ILE A 77 -9.70 -1.16 4.09
C ILE A 77 -8.24 -1.17 4.55
N LEU A 78 -7.42 -0.27 4.05
CA LEU A 78 -6.08 -0.03 4.58
C LEU A 78 -5.93 1.45 4.89
N THR A 79 -5.37 1.77 6.05
CA THR A 79 -5.24 3.14 6.55
C THR A 79 -3.88 3.35 7.18
N GLY A 80 -3.34 4.55 6.97
CA GLY A 80 -2.14 5.01 7.65
C GLY A 80 -0.90 4.19 7.34
N LEU A 81 -0.80 3.63 6.12
CA LEU A 81 0.38 2.87 5.71
C LEU A 81 1.56 3.80 5.54
N ARG A 82 2.60 3.59 6.36
CA ARG A 82 3.85 4.35 6.34
C ARG A 82 5.02 3.42 6.09
N PRO A 83 6.06 3.87 5.37
CA PRO A 83 7.27 3.08 5.18
C PRO A 83 7.87 2.64 6.51
N ALA A 84 8.23 1.36 6.60
CA ALA A 84 8.87 0.76 7.78
C ALA A 84 10.22 0.09 7.45
N GLY A 85 10.76 0.36 6.26
CA GLY A 85 12.01 -0.20 5.76
C GLY A 85 11.79 -1.45 4.89
N ASP A 86 12.76 -1.76 4.03
CA ASP A 86 12.84 -2.97 3.18
C ASP A 86 11.58 -3.26 2.34
N GLY A 87 10.96 -2.21 1.77
CA GLY A 87 9.73 -2.35 0.97
C GLY A 87 8.51 -2.72 1.80
N THR A 88 8.56 -2.53 3.10
CA THR A 88 7.49 -2.81 4.06
C THR A 88 6.81 -1.51 4.48
N TYR A 89 5.48 -1.58 4.61
CA TYR A 89 4.64 -0.50 5.13
C TYR A 89 3.83 -1.03 6.30
N ARG A 90 3.63 -0.21 7.33
CA ARG A 90 2.81 -0.55 8.50
C ARG A 90 1.68 0.44 8.66
N GLY A 91 0.53 -0.05 9.04
CA GLY A 91 -0.67 0.72 9.29
C GLY A 91 -1.75 -0.16 9.88
N GLN A 92 -2.99 0.06 9.47
CA GLN A 92 -4.15 -0.70 9.94
C GLN A 92 -4.94 -1.25 8.76
N ALA A 93 -5.51 -2.43 8.96
CA ALA A 93 -6.49 -3.04 8.06
C ALA A 93 -7.86 -3.07 8.71
N PHE A 94 -8.89 -2.87 7.90
CA PHE A 94 -10.29 -3.04 8.29
C PHE A 94 -10.83 -4.33 7.65
N ASP A 95 -11.41 -5.20 8.45
CA ASP A 95 -12.10 -6.40 7.98
C ASP A 95 -13.61 -6.11 7.89
N PRO A 96 -14.16 -5.94 6.67
CA PRO A 96 -15.57 -5.61 6.49
C PRO A 96 -16.54 -6.70 6.95
N LYS A 97 -16.10 -7.96 6.94
CA LYS A 97 -16.94 -9.10 7.35
C LYS A 97 -17.07 -9.23 8.86
N ARG A 98 -16.13 -8.68 9.60
CA ARG A 98 -16.11 -8.71 11.07
C ARG A 98 -16.29 -7.34 11.70
N ASN A 99 -16.22 -6.30 10.89
CA ASN A 99 -16.31 -4.90 11.33
C ASN A 99 -15.26 -4.57 12.41
N ILE A 100 -14.02 -5.01 12.19
CA ILE A 100 -12.90 -4.79 13.10
C ILE A 100 -11.70 -4.17 12.37
N ARG A 101 -10.90 -3.41 13.10
CA ARG A 101 -9.60 -2.91 12.66
C ARG A 101 -8.49 -3.65 13.36
N VAL A 102 -7.44 -3.99 12.61
CA VAL A 102 -6.28 -4.73 13.12
C VAL A 102 -5.00 -4.09 12.60
N PRO A 103 -3.87 -4.20 13.33
CA PRO A 103 -2.58 -3.83 12.79
C PRO A 103 -2.28 -4.59 11.49
N ALA A 104 -1.71 -3.91 10.52
CA ALA A 104 -1.43 -4.48 9.22
C ALA A 104 -0.01 -4.15 8.74
N THR A 105 0.55 -5.07 7.99
CA THR A 105 1.81 -4.90 7.28
C THR A 105 1.60 -5.20 5.81
N VAL A 106 2.08 -4.31 4.96
CA VAL A 106 2.11 -4.49 3.51
C VAL A 106 3.55 -4.59 3.08
N ARG A 107 3.89 -5.62 2.32
CA ARG A 107 5.23 -5.79 1.75
C ARG A 107 5.15 -5.78 0.23
N VAL A 108 5.96 -4.93 -0.40
CA VAL A 108 6.11 -4.92 -1.85
C VAL A 108 7.03 -6.06 -2.25
N LEU A 109 6.52 -7.00 -3.07
CA LEU A 109 7.29 -8.13 -3.59
C LEU A 109 7.95 -7.81 -4.94
N GLY A 110 7.41 -6.83 -5.64
CA GLY A 110 7.83 -6.41 -6.97
C GLY A 110 6.81 -5.46 -7.58
N PRO A 111 6.93 -5.13 -8.89
CA PRO A 111 6.05 -4.15 -9.52
C PRO A 111 4.58 -4.59 -9.59
N ASN A 112 4.29 -5.90 -9.54
CA ASN A 112 2.96 -6.44 -9.77
C ASN A 112 2.40 -7.25 -8.61
N ALA A 113 3.09 -7.34 -7.47
CA ALA A 113 2.63 -8.12 -6.33
C ALA A 113 3.00 -7.46 -5.00
N ILE A 114 2.06 -7.53 -4.06
CA ILE A 114 2.25 -7.17 -2.66
C ILE A 114 1.69 -8.27 -1.77
N THR A 115 2.19 -8.40 -0.55
CA THR A 115 1.51 -9.15 0.51
C THR A 115 0.86 -8.19 1.49
N VAL A 116 -0.32 -8.55 1.96
CA VAL A 116 -1.05 -7.83 3.00
C VAL A 116 -1.26 -8.77 4.16
N ARG A 117 -0.73 -8.42 5.31
CA ARG A 117 -0.83 -9.22 6.54
C ARG A 117 -1.53 -8.41 7.62
N GLY A 118 -2.58 -8.96 8.19
CA GLY A 118 -3.29 -8.40 9.33
C GLY A 118 -3.24 -9.36 10.51
N CYS A 119 -3.04 -8.84 11.72
CA CYS A 119 -2.95 -9.63 12.93
C CYS A 119 -3.96 -9.13 13.96
N ALA A 120 -4.89 -10.02 14.38
CA ALA A 120 -5.83 -9.76 15.46
C ALA A 120 -5.31 -10.39 16.76
N ILE A 121 -5.56 -9.70 17.88
CA ILE A 121 -5.25 -10.19 19.22
C ILE A 121 -6.58 -10.43 19.95
N ALA A 122 -6.94 -11.69 20.11
CA ALA A 122 -8.14 -12.10 20.86
C ALA A 122 -7.78 -13.30 21.72
N GLY A 123 -6.99 -13.08 22.79
CA GLY A 123 -6.44 -14.13 23.65
C GLY A 123 -5.29 -14.92 23.02
N MET A 124 -5.17 -14.92 21.68
CA MET A 124 -4.01 -15.43 20.95
C MET A 124 -3.81 -14.60 19.68
N LEU A 125 -2.56 -14.49 19.23
CA LEU A 125 -2.21 -13.78 18.02
C LEU A 125 -2.63 -14.58 16.79
N LEU A 126 -3.59 -14.07 16.02
CA LEU A 126 -4.04 -14.63 14.75
C LEU A 126 -3.66 -13.69 13.62
N CYS A 127 -2.77 -14.15 12.73
CA CYS A 127 -2.37 -13.40 11.55
C CYS A 127 -2.89 -14.06 10.29
N LYS A 128 -3.39 -13.25 9.37
CA LYS A 128 -3.76 -13.67 8.01
C LYS A 128 -2.94 -12.88 7.02
N GLU A 129 -2.38 -13.57 6.04
CA GLU A 129 -1.62 -12.98 4.97
C GLU A 129 -2.23 -13.33 3.63
N GLN A 130 -2.32 -12.35 2.72
CA GLN A 130 -2.79 -12.52 1.37
C GLN A 130 -1.80 -11.90 0.39
N ARG A 131 -1.65 -12.53 -0.76
CA ARG A 131 -0.95 -11.94 -1.88
C ARG A 131 -1.95 -11.22 -2.78
N TRP A 132 -1.69 -9.95 -3.05
CA TRP A 132 -2.50 -9.13 -3.95
C TRP A 132 -1.73 -8.84 -5.22
N ILE A 133 -2.43 -8.79 -6.33
CA ILE A 133 -1.88 -8.60 -7.68
C ILE A 133 -2.28 -7.23 -8.20
N ARG A 134 -1.33 -6.54 -8.83
CA ARG A 134 -1.62 -5.27 -9.49
C ARG A 134 -2.49 -5.51 -10.71
N VAL A 135 -3.54 -4.71 -10.85
CA VAL A 135 -4.45 -4.72 -12.01
C VAL A 135 -4.41 -3.43 -12.82
N SER A 136 -3.85 -2.38 -12.24
CA SER A 136 -3.50 -1.16 -12.99
C SER A 136 -2.57 -0.22 -12.24
#